data_b88c62e739068ae6f0bb988392b52c74
#
_entry.id   b88c62e739068ae6f0bb988392b52c74
#
_cell.length_a   1.000
_cell.length_b   1.000
_cell.length_c   1.000
_cell.angle_alpha   90.00
_cell.angle_beta   90.00
_cell.angle_gamma   90.00
#
_symmetry.space_group_name_H-M   'P 1'
#
loop_
_entity.id
_entity.type
_entity.pdbx_description
1 polymer ?
#
loop_
_entity_poly.entity_id
_entity_poly.type
_entity_poly.pdbx_seq_one_letter_code
_entity_poly.pdbx_strand_id
1 'polypeptide(L)'
;RIRGIGKGIALTTDCKARQVYLDPYLGAKMAVYEGARNLACSGARAVAVTDCLNFGNPEKPEAFWQFKEAVRGIADACEELGTPVISGSVSFYNETPESAIHPTPVIGMLGVLDDVETRMSYCFKGEGDAVILLHAGWPQDASGGLAASELQAMASGELYGRLPDLREDKQRALHAVLLELSESGAMRSAHDVAEGGLAVCLAESAIAGGVGA
;
A
#
# COMPACT_ATOMS: atom_id res chain seq x y z
N ARG A 1 -14.08 15.02 6.40
CA ARG A 1 -14.50 16.34 5.90
C ARG A 1 -13.82 17.47 6.69
N ILE A 2 -13.30 18.47 5.99
CA ILE A 2 -12.81 19.71 6.61
C ILE A 2 -14.01 20.67 6.72
N ARG A 3 -14.30 21.13 7.94
CA ARG A 3 -15.45 21.97 8.18
C ARG A 3 -15.32 23.32 7.46
N GLY A 4 -16.39 23.75 6.79
CA GLY A 4 -16.51 25.07 6.17
C GLY A 4 -16.00 25.21 4.74
N ILE A 5 -15.29 24.22 4.17
CA ILE A 5 -14.70 24.35 2.83
C ILE A 5 -15.02 23.22 1.85
N GLY A 6 -15.84 22.23 2.23
CA GLY A 6 -16.22 21.11 1.35
C GLY A 6 -15.12 20.09 1.04
N LYS A 7 -13.90 20.33 1.45
CA LYS A 7 -12.75 19.41 1.25
C LYS A 7 -12.75 18.27 2.25
N GLY A 8 -12.05 17.19 1.88
CA GLY A 8 -11.83 16.02 2.73
C GLY A 8 -10.35 15.73 2.95
N ILE A 9 -10.06 15.02 4.04
CA ILE A 9 -8.76 14.40 4.31
C ILE A 9 -8.99 12.90 4.38
N ALA A 10 -8.11 12.14 3.73
CA ALA A 10 -8.01 10.70 3.84
C ALA A 10 -6.66 10.33 4.46
N LEU A 11 -6.64 9.26 5.23
CA LEU A 11 -5.45 8.74 5.89
C LEU A 11 -5.39 7.24 5.67
N THR A 12 -4.20 6.71 5.45
CA THR A 12 -3.94 5.28 5.43
C THR A 12 -2.66 4.97 6.19
N THR A 13 -2.52 3.72 6.63
CA THR A 13 -1.30 3.20 7.22
C THR A 13 -1.00 1.85 6.60
N ASP A 14 0.22 1.68 6.10
CA ASP A 14 0.63 0.50 5.35
C ASP A 14 2.00 0.01 5.79
N CYS A 15 2.20 -1.31 5.84
CA CYS A 15 3.49 -1.93 6.08
C CYS A 15 3.48 -3.38 5.57
N LYS A 16 4.53 -3.75 4.88
CA LYS A 16 4.76 -5.09 4.31
C LYS A 16 6.00 -5.75 4.92
N ALA A 17 6.03 -5.95 6.23
CA ALA A 17 7.23 -6.43 6.95
C ALA A 17 7.89 -7.67 6.31
N ARG A 18 7.11 -8.65 5.83
CA ARG A 18 7.66 -9.84 5.14
C ARG A 18 8.28 -9.50 3.79
N GLN A 19 7.70 -8.57 3.04
CA GLN A 19 8.27 -8.10 1.78
C GLN A 19 9.56 -7.31 2.04
N VAL A 20 9.56 -6.44 3.05
CA VAL A 20 10.76 -5.69 3.47
C VAL A 20 11.86 -6.63 3.97
N TYR A 21 11.51 -7.76 4.59
CA TYR A 21 12.49 -8.78 4.98
C TYR A 21 13.16 -9.45 3.76
N LEU A 22 12.39 -9.76 2.72
CA LEU A 22 12.94 -10.35 1.48
C LEU A 22 13.76 -9.36 0.66
N ASP A 23 13.29 -8.14 0.53
CA ASP A 23 13.96 -7.04 -0.17
C ASP A 23 13.62 -5.72 0.52
N PRO A 24 14.52 -5.20 1.38
CA PRO A 24 14.24 -4.01 2.16
C PRO A 24 13.95 -2.76 1.32
N TYR A 25 14.66 -2.60 0.20
CA TYR A 25 14.44 -1.48 -0.71
C TYR A 25 13.08 -1.56 -1.39
N LEU A 26 12.84 -2.68 -2.08
CA LEU A 26 11.62 -2.84 -2.87
C LEU A 26 10.38 -2.97 -1.99
N GLY A 27 10.45 -3.73 -0.88
CA GLY A 27 9.33 -3.90 0.03
C GLY A 27 8.90 -2.60 0.71
N ALA A 28 9.84 -1.75 1.11
CA ALA A 28 9.55 -0.44 1.67
C ALA A 28 8.98 0.52 0.60
N LYS A 29 9.51 0.49 -0.62
CA LYS A 29 8.98 1.22 -1.76
C LYS A 29 7.53 0.81 -2.08
N MET A 30 7.24 -0.50 -2.07
CA MET A 30 5.90 -1.04 -2.27
C MET A 30 4.90 -0.54 -1.21
N ALA A 31 5.30 -0.41 0.06
CA ALA A 31 4.43 0.11 1.11
C ALA A 31 4.01 1.57 0.85
N VAL A 32 4.91 2.42 0.36
CA VAL A 32 4.58 3.81 -0.01
C VAL A 32 3.60 3.84 -1.19
N TYR A 33 3.83 3.03 -2.22
CA TYR A 33 2.93 2.93 -3.38
C TYR A 33 1.56 2.37 -3.01
N GLU A 34 1.48 1.46 -2.03
CA GLU A 34 0.21 0.95 -1.51
C GLU A 34 -0.57 2.05 -0.80
N GLY A 35 0.07 2.83 0.05
CA GLY A 35 -0.56 3.99 0.67
C GLY A 35 -1.15 4.96 -0.36
N ALA A 36 -0.40 5.27 -1.41
CA ALA A 36 -0.91 6.12 -2.50
C ALA A 36 -2.09 5.50 -3.24
N ARG A 37 -2.08 4.17 -3.47
CA ARG A 37 -3.18 3.44 -4.09
C ARG A 37 -4.43 3.44 -3.21
N ASN A 38 -4.30 3.22 -1.90
CA ASN A 38 -5.41 3.26 -0.95
C ASN A 38 -6.09 4.64 -0.95
N LEU A 39 -5.30 5.70 -0.98
CA LEU A 39 -5.83 7.06 -1.09
C LEU A 39 -6.54 7.28 -2.43
N ALA A 40 -5.95 6.84 -3.55
CA ALA A 40 -6.57 6.96 -4.87
C ALA A 40 -7.90 6.19 -4.94
N CYS A 41 -8.00 4.98 -4.33
CA CYS A 41 -9.24 4.23 -4.22
C CYS A 41 -10.32 4.95 -3.40
N SER A 42 -9.95 5.88 -2.55
CA SER A 42 -10.91 6.74 -1.83
C SER A 42 -11.23 8.06 -2.55
N GLY A 43 -10.59 8.33 -3.70
CA GLY A 43 -10.67 9.58 -4.45
C GLY A 43 -9.76 10.68 -3.90
N ALA A 44 -8.81 10.36 -3.03
CA ALA A 44 -7.91 11.32 -2.42
C ALA A 44 -6.55 11.33 -3.12
N ARG A 45 -6.04 12.52 -3.44
CA ARG A 45 -4.69 12.72 -3.95
C ARG A 45 -3.70 12.70 -2.80
N ALA A 46 -2.72 11.82 -2.83
CA ALA A 46 -1.64 11.74 -1.85
C ALA A 46 -0.84 13.05 -1.83
N VAL A 47 -0.48 13.55 -0.64
CA VAL A 47 0.22 14.84 -0.47
C VAL A 47 1.40 14.80 0.50
N ALA A 48 1.40 13.88 1.47
CA ALA A 48 2.46 13.80 2.46
C ALA A 48 2.55 12.42 3.09
N VAL A 49 3.73 12.09 3.58
CA VAL A 49 4.05 10.84 4.27
C VAL A 49 4.55 11.12 5.69
N THR A 50 4.20 10.27 6.61
CA THR A 50 4.89 10.09 7.89
C THR A 50 5.33 8.63 7.99
N ASP A 51 6.40 8.34 8.72
CA ASP A 51 6.87 6.98 8.92
C ASP A 51 7.01 6.62 10.40
N CYS A 52 6.98 5.31 10.67
CA CYS A 52 7.34 4.74 11.98
C CYS A 52 8.24 3.52 11.70
N LEU A 53 9.55 3.73 11.80
CA LEU A 53 10.57 2.78 11.40
C LEU A 53 10.96 1.89 12.57
N ASN A 54 10.71 0.58 12.47
CA ASN A 54 11.01 -0.38 13.52
C ASN A 54 11.96 -1.46 13.00
N PHE A 55 13.17 -1.52 13.59
CA PHE A 55 14.26 -2.40 13.16
C PHE A 55 14.96 -3.05 14.35
N GLY A 56 15.73 -4.09 14.09
CA GLY A 56 16.59 -4.75 15.06
C GLY A 56 17.76 -3.87 15.52
N ASN A 57 18.78 -4.49 16.07
CA ASN A 57 19.96 -3.80 16.57
C ASN A 57 20.81 -3.20 15.41
N PRO A 58 20.94 -1.86 15.31
CA PRO A 58 21.66 -1.20 14.22
C PRO A 58 23.19 -1.40 14.28
N GLU A 59 23.74 -1.93 15.38
CA GLU A 59 25.15 -2.31 15.48
C GLU A 59 25.45 -3.62 14.71
N LYS A 60 24.40 -4.41 14.38
CA LYS A 60 24.49 -5.58 13.51
C LYS A 60 24.46 -5.12 12.04
N PRO A 61 25.48 -5.46 11.23
CA PRO A 61 25.58 -4.99 9.83
C PRO A 61 24.35 -5.31 8.99
N GLU A 62 23.72 -6.47 9.20
CA GLU A 62 22.51 -6.88 8.49
C GLU A 62 21.32 -5.98 8.83
N ALA A 63 21.06 -5.74 10.12
CA ALA A 63 19.96 -4.88 10.56
C ALA A 63 20.15 -3.43 10.07
N PHE A 64 21.37 -2.92 10.10
CA PHE A 64 21.68 -1.60 9.57
C PHE A 64 21.53 -1.54 8.05
N TRP A 65 21.90 -2.58 7.33
CA TRP A 65 21.68 -2.67 5.88
C TRP A 65 20.19 -2.67 5.54
N GLN A 66 19.39 -3.46 6.24
CA GLN A 66 17.94 -3.48 6.07
C GLN A 66 17.33 -2.10 6.30
N PHE A 67 17.71 -1.42 7.37
CA PHE A 67 17.26 -0.06 7.67
C PHE A 67 17.63 0.93 6.55
N LYS A 68 18.91 0.94 6.15
CA LYS A 68 19.41 1.85 5.11
C LYS A 68 18.69 1.64 3.77
N GLU A 69 18.52 0.41 3.34
CA GLU A 69 17.84 0.11 2.08
C GLU A 69 16.35 0.41 2.14
N ALA A 70 15.68 0.15 3.26
CA ALA A 70 14.28 0.52 3.44
C ALA A 70 14.07 2.03 3.39
N VAL A 71 14.90 2.82 4.09
CA VAL A 71 14.85 4.30 4.03
C VAL A 71 15.09 4.80 2.62
N ARG A 72 16.03 4.21 1.88
CA ARG A 72 16.26 4.56 0.47
C ARG A 72 15.03 4.27 -0.40
N GLY A 73 14.39 3.10 -0.24
CA GLY A 73 13.17 2.75 -0.96
C GLY A 73 12.01 3.71 -0.67
N ILE A 74 11.84 4.12 0.59
CA ILE A 74 10.85 5.14 0.97
C ILE A 74 11.16 6.48 0.30
N ALA A 75 12.41 6.93 0.37
CA ALA A 75 12.82 8.21 -0.19
C ALA A 75 12.58 8.28 -1.70
N ASP A 76 13.01 7.25 -2.44
CA ASP A 76 12.84 7.18 -3.89
C ASP A 76 11.34 7.15 -4.26
N ALA A 77 10.51 6.38 -3.55
CA ALA A 77 9.07 6.35 -3.78
C ALA A 77 8.39 7.70 -3.49
N CYS A 78 8.79 8.36 -2.40
CA CYS A 78 8.25 9.68 -2.05
C CYS A 78 8.63 10.75 -3.07
N GLU A 79 9.85 10.70 -3.61
CA GLU A 79 10.29 11.59 -4.68
C GLU A 79 9.49 11.36 -5.97
N GLU A 80 9.33 10.09 -6.39
CA GLU A 80 8.57 9.70 -7.58
C GLU A 80 7.09 10.07 -7.51
N LEU A 81 6.48 10.01 -6.32
CA LEU A 81 5.08 10.36 -6.09
C LEU A 81 4.87 11.83 -5.75
N GLY A 82 5.93 12.59 -5.49
CA GLY A 82 5.83 13.98 -5.03
C GLY A 82 5.20 14.12 -3.65
N THR A 83 5.40 13.14 -2.76
CA THR A 83 4.83 13.08 -1.41
C THR A 83 5.93 13.16 -0.36
N PRO A 84 6.32 14.36 0.10
CA PRO A 84 7.42 14.50 1.05
C PRO A 84 7.12 13.83 2.40
N VAL A 85 8.17 13.27 3.02
CA VAL A 85 8.11 12.83 4.42
C VAL A 85 8.14 14.07 5.31
N ILE A 86 7.06 14.33 6.03
CA ILE A 86 6.88 15.52 6.88
C ILE A 86 7.08 15.24 8.37
N SER A 87 7.07 13.99 8.76
CA SER A 87 7.25 13.54 10.14
C SER A 87 7.65 12.09 10.16
N GLY A 88 8.20 11.62 11.25
CA GLY A 88 8.51 10.21 11.43
C GLY A 88 9.12 9.92 12.79
N SER A 89 9.26 8.64 13.09
CA SER A 89 9.95 8.12 14.26
C SER A 89 10.76 6.88 13.90
N VAL A 90 11.80 6.62 14.67
CA VAL A 90 12.60 5.39 14.54
C VAL A 90 12.73 4.70 15.89
N SER A 91 12.57 3.38 15.86
CA SER A 91 12.80 2.48 16.99
C SER A 91 13.79 1.41 16.56
N PHE A 92 14.88 1.27 17.31
CA PHE A 92 15.88 0.24 17.14
C PHE A 92 15.88 -0.75 18.30
N TYR A 93 16.72 -1.79 18.19
CA TYR A 93 16.85 -2.86 19.19
C TYR A 93 15.54 -3.62 19.45
N ASN A 94 14.66 -3.70 18.44
CA ASN A 94 13.43 -4.49 18.53
C ASN A 94 13.75 -5.97 18.30
N GLU A 95 14.27 -6.60 19.31
CA GLU A 95 14.73 -8.00 19.25
C GLU A 95 14.64 -8.69 20.60
N THR A 96 14.56 -10.02 20.56
CA THR A 96 14.77 -10.92 21.70
C THR A 96 16.19 -11.48 21.63
N PRO A 97 16.65 -12.26 22.65
CA PRO A 97 17.93 -12.96 22.55
C PRO A 97 18.02 -13.91 21.33
N GLU A 98 16.90 -14.44 20.87
CA GLU A 98 16.81 -15.44 19.80
C GLU A 98 16.69 -14.82 18.40
N SER A 99 15.96 -13.71 18.28
CA SER A 99 15.65 -13.12 16.96
C SER A 99 15.30 -11.65 17.00
N ALA A 100 15.64 -10.92 15.94
CA ALA A 100 15.09 -9.60 15.67
C ALA A 100 13.69 -9.71 15.06
N ILE A 101 12.90 -8.65 15.17
CA ILE A 101 11.66 -8.51 14.40
C ILE A 101 11.99 -8.45 12.90
N HIS A 102 11.03 -8.79 12.06
CA HIS A 102 11.14 -8.39 10.65
C HIS A 102 11.24 -6.87 10.54
N PRO A 103 12.01 -6.35 9.57
CA PRO A 103 12.09 -4.91 9.34
C PRO A 103 10.71 -4.35 9.03
N THR A 104 10.23 -3.41 9.85
CA THR A 104 8.85 -2.95 9.86
C THR A 104 8.78 -1.42 9.72
N PRO A 105 9.02 -0.88 8.51
CA PRO A 105 8.80 0.53 8.22
C PRO A 105 7.30 0.76 7.96
N VAL A 106 6.58 1.23 8.95
CA VAL A 106 5.16 1.61 8.80
C VAL A 106 5.09 2.96 8.13
N ILE A 107 4.32 3.04 7.06
CA ILE A 107 4.06 4.27 6.30
C ILE A 107 2.67 4.77 6.68
N GLY A 108 2.59 6.01 7.15
CA GLY A 108 1.33 6.75 7.23
C GLY A 108 1.27 7.74 6.06
N MET A 109 0.18 7.75 5.31
CA MET A 109 0.05 8.67 4.18
C MET A 109 -1.23 9.49 4.30
N LEU A 110 -1.10 10.78 3.99
CA LEU A 110 -2.18 11.75 3.98
C LEU A 110 -2.56 12.10 2.55
N GLY A 111 -3.87 12.08 2.27
CA GLY A 111 -4.45 12.53 1.02
C GLY A 111 -5.49 13.62 1.21
N VAL A 112 -5.72 14.37 0.16
CA VAL A 112 -6.72 15.45 0.12
C VAL A 112 -7.72 15.17 -0.98
N LEU A 113 -9.02 15.32 -0.64
CA LEU A 113 -10.12 15.39 -1.59
C LEU A 113 -10.49 16.87 -1.76
N ASP A 114 -10.47 17.35 -2.99
CA ASP A 114 -10.86 18.72 -3.29
C ASP A 114 -12.38 18.94 -3.14
N ASP A 115 -13.18 17.91 -3.42
CA ASP A 115 -14.59 17.83 -3.05
C ASP A 115 -14.86 16.51 -2.29
N VAL A 116 -15.29 16.61 -1.05
CA VAL A 116 -15.59 15.43 -0.22
C VAL A 116 -16.78 14.62 -0.73
N GLU A 117 -17.64 15.18 -1.58
CA GLU A 117 -18.77 14.46 -2.15
C GLU A 117 -18.34 13.48 -3.27
N THR A 118 -17.16 13.66 -3.86
CA THR A 118 -16.60 12.70 -4.84
C THR A 118 -15.91 11.50 -4.19
N ARG A 119 -15.89 11.43 -2.85
CA ARG A 119 -15.26 10.30 -2.14
C ARG A 119 -15.86 8.96 -2.54
N MET A 120 -15.00 7.99 -2.71
CA MET A 120 -15.40 6.60 -2.92
C MET A 120 -15.26 5.76 -1.64
N SER A 121 -15.93 4.64 -1.61
CA SER A 121 -15.73 3.58 -0.63
C SER A 121 -15.51 2.26 -1.33
N TYR A 122 -15.02 1.26 -0.61
CA TYR A 122 -14.68 -0.04 -1.17
C TYR A 122 -15.89 -0.97 -1.39
N CYS A 123 -17.04 -0.69 -0.80
CA CYS A 123 -18.22 -1.56 -0.87
C CYS A 123 -18.99 -1.43 -2.20
N PHE A 124 -19.50 -2.53 -2.71
CA PHE A 124 -20.39 -2.56 -3.86
C PHE A 124 -21.66 -1.74 -3.59
N LYS A 125 -22.24 -1.12 -4.64
CA LYS A 125 -23.34 -0.15 -4.50
C LYS A 125 -24.69 -0.65 -4.99
N GLY A 126 -24.71 -1.62 -5.88
CA GLY A 126 -25.98 -2.12 -6.41
C GLY A 126 -25.82 -3.31 -7.34
N GLU A 127 -26.90 -4.09 -7.47
CA GLU A 127 -26.96 -5.18 -8.43
C GLU A 127 -26.83 -4.65 -9.87
N GLY A 128 -26.08 -5.39 -10.69
CA GLY A 128 -25.85 -5.04 -12.09
C GLY A 128 -24.69 -4.06 -12.32
N ASP A 129 -24.05 -3.55 -11.27
CA ASP A 129 -22.82 -2.78 -11.42
C ASP A 129 -21.69 -3.66 -12.00
N ALA A 130 -20.96 -3.14 -12.99
CA ALA A 130 -19.82 -3.84 -13.55
C ALA A 130 -18.63 -3.83 -12.57
N VAL A 131 -18.04 -4.99 -12.32
CA VAL A 131 -16.80 -5.13 -11.56
C VAL A 131 -15.62 -5.19 -12.53
N ILE A 132 -14.70 -4.24 -12.43
CA ILE A 132 -13.58 -4.08 -13.35
C ILE A 132 -12.27 -4.19 -12.57
N LEU A 133 -11.39 -5.13 -12.98
CA LEU A 133 -10.04 -5.22 -12.45
C LEU A 133 -9.11 -4.30 -13.24
N LEU A 134 -8.64 -3.23 -12.59
CA LEU A 134 -7.58 -2.37 -13.10
C LEU A 134 -6.22 -2.84 -12.55
N HIS A 135 -5.21 -2.96 -13.42
CA HIS A 135 -3.89 -3.42 -12.98
C HIS A 135 -2.75 -2.74 -13.75
N ALA A 136 -1.62 -2.58 -13.09
CA ALA A 136 -0.39 -2.00 -13.66
C ALA A 136 0.41 -2.99 -14.55
N GLY A 137 -0.20 -4.10 -14.94
CA GLY A 137 0.37 -5.19 -15.74
C GLY A 137 0.60 -6.45 -14.88
N TRP A 138 0.48 -7.60 -15.52
CA TRP A 138 0.71 -8.90 -14.90
C TRP A 138 2.19 -9.16 -14.69
N PRO A 139 2.61 -9.85 -13.61
CA PRO A 139 3.95 -10.41 -13.51
C PRO A 139 4.23 -11.32 -14.73
N GLN A 140 5.45 -11.25 -15.25
CA GLN A 140 5.81 -12.09 -16.41
C GLN A 140 6.07 -13.54 -16.03
N ASP A 141 6.36 -13.79 -14.75
CA ASP A 141 6.44 -15.13 -14.19
C ASP A 141 5.41 -15.30 -13.07
N ALA A 142 4.77 -16.46 -13.02
CA ALA A 142 3.76 -16.77 -12.02
C ALA A 142 4.35 -16.97 -10.60
N SER A 143 5.67 -17.11 -10.48
CA SER A 143 6.35 -17.36 -9.20
C SER A 143 6.56 -16.09 -8.38
N GLY A 144 6.73 -14.93 -9.04
CA GLY A 144 6.99 -13.66 -8.36
C GLY A 144 5.81 -13.11 -7.55
N GLY A 145 4.58 -13.52 -7.87
CA GLY A 145 3.37 -12.97 -7.24
C GLY A 145 3.06 -13.52 -5.85
N LEU A 146 3.70 -14.61 -5.42
CA LEU A 146 3.41 -15.28 -4.14
C LEU A 146 4.50 -15.05 -3.09
N ALA A 147 5.63 -14.46 -3.44
CA ALA A 147 6.72 -14.18 -2.49
C ALA A 147 6.21 -13.28 -1.35
N ALA A 148 6.47 -13.71 -0.11
CA ALA A 148 6.02 -13.05 1.11
C ALA A 148 4.48 -12.93 1.28
N SER A 149 3.69 -13.65 0.48
CA SER A 149 2.23 -13.66 0.61
C SER A 149 1.76 -14.44 1.85
N GLU A 150 0.54 -14.16 2.30
CA GLU A 150 -0.11 -14.96 3.35
C GLU A 150 -0.26 -16.42 2.94
N LEU A 151 -0.58 -16.69 1.67
CA LEU A 151 -0.68 -18.06 1.16
C LEU A 151 0.66 -18.81 1.28
N GLN A 152 1.78 -18.16 0.94
CA GLN A 152 3.10 -18.78 1.11
C GLN A 152 3.39 -19.07 2.58
N ALA A 153 3.15 -18.10 3.46
CA ALA A 153 3.39 -18.26 4.89
C ALA A 153 2.54 -19.40 5.49
N MET A 154 1.27 -19.51 5.10
CA MET A 154 0.38 -20.59 5.54
C MET A 154 0.78 -21.96 4.99
N ALA A 155 1.25 -22.04 3.75
CA ALA A 155 1.56 -23.30 3.09
C ALA A 155 2.92 -23.88 3.49
N SER A 156 3.93 -23.05 3.71
CA SER A 156 5.31 -23.48 3.95
C SER A 156 5.87 -23.10 5.33
N GLY A 157 5.30 -22.08 5.98
CA GLY A 157 5.88 -21.49 7.19
C GLY A 157 7.16 -20.70 6.96
N GLU A 158 7.61 -20.56 5.71
CA GLU A 158 8.87 -19.93 5.35
C GLU A 158 8.64 -18.71 4.42
N LEU A 159 9.58 -17.77 4.45
CA LEU A 159 9.62 -16.63 3.56
C LEU A 159 10.72 -16.80 2.52
N TYR A 160 10.37 -16.88 1.27
CA TYR A 160 11.31 -17.05 0.15
C TYR A 160 10.76 -16.47 -1.15
N GLY A 161 11.63 -16.41 -2.15
CA GLY A 161 11.28 -15.93 -3.49
C GLY A 161 11.71 -14.48 -3.73
N ARG A 162 11.38 -13.99 -4.91
CA ARG A 162 11.65 -12.63 -5.35
C ARG A 162 10.34 -11.84 -5.40
N LEU A 163 10.36 -10.61 -4.90
CA LEU A 163 9.23 -9.71 -5.04
C LEU A 163 9.01 -9.34 -6.52
N PRO A 164 7.76 -9.14 -6.94
CA PRO A 164 7.47 -8.69 -8.30
C PRO A 164 7.96 -7.26 -8.53
N ASP A 165 8.25 -6.93 -9.79
CA ASP A 165 8.59 -5.57 -10.18
C ASP A 165 7.43 -4.62 -9.89
N LEU A 166 7.72 -3.48 -9.27
CA LEU A 166 6.69 -2.50 -8.87
C LEU A 166 6.05 -1.80 -10.07
N ARG A 167 6.80 -1.59 -11.16
CA ARG A 167 6.36 -0.88 -12.38
C ARG A 167 5.82 0.51 -12.08
N GLU A 168 6.65 1.32 -11.47
CA GLU A 168 6.32 2.63 -10.89
C GLU A 168 5.52 3.53 -11.85
N ASP A 169 5.93 3.62 -13.11
CA ASP A 169 5.23 4.45 -14.10
C ASP A 169 3.79 4.01 -14.32
N LYS A 170 3.56 2.69 -14.36
CA LYS A 170 2.22 2.12 -14.53
C LYS A 170 1.37 2.28 -13.26
N GLN A 171 1.99 2.16 -12.08
CA GLN A 171 1.32 2.44 -10.81
C GLN A 171 0.88 3.90 -10.74
N ARG A 172 1.74 4.86 -11.07
CA ARG A 172 1.37 6.28 -11.12
C ARG A 172 0.25 6.56 -12.12
N ALA A 173 0.33 5.96 -13.31
CA ALA A 173 -0.73 6.08 -14.31
C ALA A 173 -2.06 5.51 -13.81
N LEU A 174 -2.02 4.36 -13.11
CA LEU A 174 -3.20 3.77 -12.49
C LEU A 174 -3.81 4.68 -11.42
N HIS A 175 -3.00 5.26 -10.54
CA HIS A 175 -3.47 6.21 -9.53
C HIS A 175 -4.13 7.45 -10.19
N ALA A 176 -3.54 7.98 -11.26
CA ALA A 176 -4.12 9.11 -11.99
C ALA A 176 -5.50 8.77 -12.60
N VAL A 177 -5.61 7.61 -13.23
CA VAL A 177 -6.89 7.13 -13.78
C VAL A 177 -7.96 6.97 -12.69
N LEU A 178 -7.61 6.41 -11.53
CA LEU A 178 -8.52 6.27 -10.41
C LEU A 178 -9.06 7.63 -9.92
N LEU A 179 -8.18 8.63 -9.81
CA LEU A 179 -8.58 9.98 -9.42
C LEU A 179 -9.51 10.64 -10.46
N GLU A 180 -9.20 10.55 -11.75
CA GLU A 180 -10.06 11.07 -12.82
C GLU A 180 -11.44 10.40 -12.84
N LEU A 181 -11.50 9.08 -12.67
CA LEU A 181 -12.76 8.33 -12.60
C LEU A 181 -13.57 8.68 -11.35
N SER A 182 -12.93 8.97 -10.23
CA SER A 182 -13.57 9.47 -9.02
C SER A 182 -14.17 10.86 -9.22
N GLU A 183 -13.36 11.79 -9.74
CA GLU A 183 -13.78 13.18 -9.97
C GLU A 183 -14.93 13.30 -10.98
N SER A 184 -14.91 12.48 -12.03
CA SER A 184 -15.97 12.44 -13.05
C SER A 184 -17.26 11.77 -12.57
N GLY A 185 -17.23 11.06 -11.43
CA GLY A 185 -18.35 10.26 -10.94
C GLY A 185 -18.65 9.01 -11.79
N ALA A 186 -17.75 8.63 -12.68
CA ALA A 186 -17.88 7.44 -13.52
C ALA A 186 -17.71 6.13 -12.72
N MET A 187 -17.07 6.20 -11.55
CA MET A 187 -16.82 5.07 -10.67
C MET A 187 -17.57 5.22 -9.36
N ARG A 188 -18.28 4.18 -8.93
CA ARG A 188 -19.12 4.18 -7.73
C ARG A 188 -18.42 3.70 -6.47
N SER A 189 -17.42 2.84 -6.65
CA SER A 189 -16.59 2.28 -5.58
C SER A 189 -15.25 1.84 -6.14
N ALA A 190 -14.25 1.76 -5.29
CA ALA A 190 -12.95 1.19 -5.61
C ALA A 190 -12.33 0.55 -4.36
N HIS A 191 -11.65 -0.56 -4.55
CA HIS A 191 -10.89 -1.25 -3.53
C HIS A 191 -9.53 -1.66 -4.11
N ASP A 192 -8.48 -1.49 -3.35
CA ASP A 192 -7.18 -2.03 -3.73
C ASP A 192 -7.12 -3.55 -3.50
N VAL A 193 -6.34 -4.23 -4.30
CA VAL A 193 -6.08 -5.66 -4.11
C VAL A 193 -4.80 -5.78 -3.29
N ALA A 194 -4.94 -6.15 -2.03
CA ALA A 194 -3.86 -6.29 -1.04
C ALA A 194 -3.75 -7.74 -0.51
N GLU A 195 -3.58 -7.92 0.79
CA GLU A 195 -3.52 -9.23 1.44
C GLU A 195 -4.76 -10.07 1.14
N GLY A 196 -4.54 -11.35 0.85
CA GLY A 196 -5.61 -12.28 0.44
C GLY A 196 -5.98 -12.21 -1.04
N GLY A 197 -5.46 -11.23 -1.78
CA GLY A 197 -5.62 -11.09 -3.22
C GLY A 197 -7.05 -10.76 -3.65
N LEU A 198 -7.33 -11.00 -4.94
CA LEU A 198 -8.59 -10.61 -5.56
C LEU A 198 -9.84 -11.22 -4.90
N ALA A 199 -9.76 -12.47 -4.46
CA ALA A 199 -10.91 -13.15 -3.83
C ALA A 199 -11.32 -12.48 -2.52
N VAL A 200 -10.37 -12.11 -1.68
CA VAL A 200 -10.63 -11.39 -0.41
C VAL A 200 -11.16 -10.00 -0.70
N CYS A 201 -10.55 -9.26 -1.61
CA CYS A 201 -10.98 -7.93 -2.03
C CYS A 201 -12.46 -7.91 -2.50
N LEU A 202 -12.85 -8.88 -3.33
CA LEU A 202 -14.25 -9.02 -3.78
C LEU A 202 -15.20 -9.38 -2.63
N ALA A 203 -14.77 -10.29 -1.74
CA ALA A 203 -15.56 -10.69 -0.57
C ALA A 203 -15.79 -9.51 0.38
N GLU A 204 -14.76 -8.72 0.67
CA GLU A 204 -14.86 -7.52 1.50
C GLU A 204 -15.81 -6.49 0.91
N SER A 205 -15.70 -6.25 -0.41
CA SER A 205 -16.59 -5.33 -1.13
C SER A 205 -18.07 -5.78 -1.11
N ALA A 206 -18.29 -7.09 -1.26
CA ALA A 206 -19.63 -7.68 -1.23
C ALA A 206 -20.23 -7.64 0.19
N ILE A 207 -19.48 -8.08 1.20
CA ILE A 207 -19.91 -8.10 2.60
C ILE A 207 -20.26 -6.68 3.07
N ALA A 208 -19.39 -5.71 2.81
CA ALA A 208 -19.59 -4.34 3.24
C ALA A 208 -20.74 -3.65 2.49
N GLY A 209 -21.00 -4.03 1.24
CA GLY A 209 -22.11 -3.51 0.42
C GLY A 209 -23.44 -4.21 0.66
N GLY A 210 -23.43 -5.41 1.22
CA GLY A 210 -24.61 -6.27 1.29
C GLY A 210 -25.12 -6.73 -0.07
N VAL A 211 -24.26 -6.71 -1.09
CA VAL A 211 -24.57 -7.03 -2.50
C VAL A 211 -23.56 -8.05 -2.99
N GLY A 212 -23.99 -9.12 -3.63
CA GLY A 212 -23.12 -10.10 -4.26
C GLY A 212 -22.42 -9.57 -5.52
N ALA A 213 -21.33 -10.23 -5.91
CA ALA A 213 -20.63 -9.98 -7.17
C ALA A 213 -20.99 -11.05 -8.21
#